data_e6acb41d38dbfd5f74187594655734dd
#
_entry.id   e6acb41d38dbfd5f74187594655734dd
#
_cell.length_a   1.000
_cell.length_b   1.000
_cell.length_c   1.000
_cell.angle_alpha   90.00
_cell.angle_beta   90.00
_cell.angle_gamma   90.00
#
_symmetry.space_group_name_H-M   'P 1'
#
loop_
_entity.id
_entity.type
_entity.pdbx_description
1 polymer ?
#
loop_
_entity_poly.entity_id
_entity_poly.type
_entity_poly.pdbx_seq_one_letter_code
_entity_poly.pdbx_strand_id
1 'polypeptide(L)'
;MMDSLSKMTALVVGGSGGIGKSISEHLAGECGRLVVHGGHGSPAFDEFARALREKSGGRTEIETLVQDFGTGFCGIGSSELARKAAESDILVVCYGPFLQKKLDEMDAGDWIKAALHDYALPGILLSAALPKMVARKFGRILLFGGTGTAHRTEFFTNAAYAGAKTGVGTIVESTAASYARFGITCNAILPGFTKTQYTEKIDAVLDAKMPLGRQISADSVADAALFLLKNPDANGVLLRLDRGWSPAF
;
A
#
# COMPACT_ATOMS: atom_id res chain seq x y z
N MET A 1 21.89 5.28 -9.52
CA MET A 1 22.05 3.80 -9.48
C MET A 1 20.93 3.27 -8.59
N MET A 2 20.24 2.19 -8.96
CA MET A 2 19.18 1.62 -8.10
C MET A 2 19.78 0.95 -6.87
N ASP A 3 19.12 1.09 -5.72
CA ASP A 3 19.55 0.47 -4.47
C ASP A 3 19.32 -1.04 -4.49
N SER A 4 20.25 -1.79 -3.91
CA SER A 4 20.04 -3.19 -3.60
C SER A 4 19.24 -3.32 -2.31
N LEU A 5 18.15 -4.08 -2.32
CA LEU A 5 17.31 -4.34 -1.15
C LEU A 5 17.67 -5.63 -0.42
N SER A 6 18.68 -6.39 -0.89
CA SER A 6 18.98 -7.77 -0.45
C SER A 6 19.29 -7.94 1.04
N LYS A 7 19.63 -6.89 1.76
CA LYS A 7 19.88 -6.92 3.21
C LYS A 7 18.78 -6.23 4.01
N MET A 8 17.75 -5.71 3.36
CA MET A 8 16.72 -4.90 3.99
C MET A 8 15.56 -5.75 4.48
N THR A 9 14.91 -5.27 5.54
CA THR A 9 13.66 -5.83 6.05
C THR A 9 12.49 -5.06 5.47
N ALA A 10 11.61 -5.74 4.75
CA ALA A 10 10.38 -5.17 4.20
C ALA A 10 9.16 -5.61 5.01
N LEU A 11 8.23 -4.68 5.26
CA LEU A 11 6.89 -4.95 5.75
C LEU A 11 5.87 -4.56 4.67
N VAL A 12 5.02 -5.51 4.28
CA VAL A 12 3.89 -5.27 3.36
C VAL A 12 2.58 -5.44 4.11
N VAL A 13 1.92 -4.33 4.42
CA VAL A 13 0.62 -4.29 5.09
C VAL A 13 -0.48 -4.51 4.05
N GLY A 14 -1.34 -5.51 4.28
CA GLY A 14 -2.27 -6.00 3.26
C GLY A 14 -1.59 -6.85 2.18
N GLY A 15 -0.44 -7.44 2.50
CA GLY A 15 0.39 -8.22 1.59
C GLY A 15 -0.17 -9.60 1.21
N SER A 16 -1.26 -10.06 1.85
CA SER A 16 -1.86 -11.36 1.56
C SER A 16 -2.87 -11.36 0.41
N GLY A 17 -3.23 -10.20 -0.14
CA GLY A 17 -4.27 -10.10 -1.17
C GLY A 17 -4.10 -8.92 -2.12
N GLY A 18 -4.82 -8.96 -3.24
CA GLY A 18 -4.87 -7.88 -4.22
C GLY A 18 -3.50 -7.43 -4.71
N ILE A 19 -3.30 -6.12 -4.77
CA ILE A 19 -2.04 -5.48 -5.16
C ILE A 19 -0.91 -5.87 -4.20
N GLY A 20 -1.19 -5.93 -2.88
CA GLY A 20 -0.18 -6.27 -1.88
C GLY A 20 0.38 -7.67 -2.04
N LYS A 21 -0.44 -8.64 -2.50
CA LYS A 21 0.01 -10.00 -2.84
C LYS A 21 1.06 -9.97 -3.93
N SER A 22 0.80 -9.30 -5.05
CA SER A 22 1.76 -9.18 -6.15
C SER A 22 3.04 -8.44 -5.72
N ILE A 23 2.94 -7.39 -4.88
CA ILE A 23 4.12 -6.72 -4.34
C ILE A 23 4.94 -7.66 -3.45
N SER A 24 4.29 -8.47 -2.61
CA SER A 24 4.97 -9.47 -1.78
C SER A 24 5.71 -10.50 -2.64
N GLU A 25 5.08 -10.94 -3.73
CA GLU A 25 5.68 -11.86 -4.70
C GLU A 25 6.91 -11.27 -5.42
N HIS A 26 6.88 -9.96 -5.72
CA HIS A 26 8.00 -9.26 -6.35
C HIS A 26 9.13 -8.97 -5.36
N LEU A 27 8.83 -8.73 -4.09
CA LEU A 27 9.84 -8.53 -3.04
C LEU A 27 10.50 -9.83 -2.58
N ALA A 28 9.81 -10.98 -2.75
CA ALA A 28 10.37 -12.28 -2.43
C ALA A 28 11.59 -12.59 -3.33
N GLY A 29 12.77 -12.68 -2.73
CA GLY A 29 14.06 -12.84 -3.43
C GLY A 29 14.81 -11.52 -3.72
N GLU A 30 14.18 -10.36 -3.44
CA GLU A 30 14.78 -9.04 -3.62
C GLU A 30 15.27 -8.43 -2.30
N CYS A 31 14.63 -8.75 -1.16
CA CYS A 31 15.00 -8.26 0.16
C CYS A 31 15.50 -9.40 1.07
N GLY A 32 16.19 -9.04 2.18
CA GLY A 32 16.72 -10.04 3.13
C GLY A 32 15.63 -10.68 3.97
N ARG A 33 14.64 -9.89 4.40
CA ARG A 33 13.48 -10.35 5.17
C ARG A 33 12.21 -9.68 4.67
N LEU A 34 11.14 -10.43 4.55
CA LEU A 34 9.82 -9.96 4.14
C LEU A 34 8.78 -10.36 5.18
N VAL A 35 8.19 -9.38 5.85
CA VAL A 35 7.04 -9.57 6.72
C VAL A 35 5.78 -9.28 5.91
N VAL A 36 4.95 -10.29 5.74
CA VAL A 36 3.68 -10.19 5.00
C VAL A 36 2.52 -10.14 5.99
N HIS A 37 1.80 -9.02 6.00
CA HIS A 37 0.63 -8.87 6.85
C HIS A 37 -0.65 -9.27 6.11
N GLY A 38 -1.50 -10.04 6.80
CA GLY A 38 -2.87 -10.38 6.41
C GLY A 38 -3.86 -10.08 7.53
N GLY A 39 -5.12 -9.75 7.18
CA GLY A 39 -6.18 -9.45 8.15
C GLY A 39 -6.63 -10.68 8.94
N HIS A 40 -6.62 -11.85 8.30
CA HIS A 40 -7.06 -13.11 8.90
C HIS A 40 -6.11 -14.24 8.56
N GLY A 41 -5.89 -15.13 9.54
CA GLY A 41 -5.21 -16.41 9.32
C GLY A 41 -6.12 -17.34 8.50
N SER A 42 -5.55 -17.99 7.49
CA SER A 42 -6.29 -18.97 6.67
C SER A 42 -5.33 -19.94 5.98
N PRO A 43 -5.80 -21.15 5.63
CA PRO A 43 -4.99 -22.09 4.86
C PRO A 43 -4.44 -21.49 3.55
N ALA A 44 -5.21 -20.61 2.90
CA ALA A 44 -4.76 -19.91 1.68
C ALA A 44 -3.62 -18.92 1.96
N PHE A 45 -3.61 -18.26 3.12
CA PHE A 45 -2.51 -17.40 3.52
C PHE A 45 -1.25 -18.19 3.86
N ASP A 46 -1.39 -19.34 4.52
CA ASP A 46 -0.27 -20.25 4.81
C ASP A 46 0.34 -20.84 3.53
N GLU A 47 -0.50 -21.21 2.57
CA GLU A 47 -0.07 -21.67 1.24
C GLU A 47 0.65 -20.57 0.48
N PHE A 48 0.13 -19.36 0.50
CA PHE A 48 0.79 -18.19 -0.09
C PHE A 48 2.17 -17.95 0.52
N ALA A 49 2.28 -17.99 1.84
CA ALA A 49 3.57 -17.84 2.53
C ALA A 49 4.57 -18.95 2.14
N ARG A 50 4.09 -20.17 1.91
CA ARG A 50 4.91 -21.29 1.41
C ARG A 50 5.40 -21.01 -0.01
N ALA A 51 4.52 -20.58 -0.91
CA ALA A 51 4.87 -20.21 -2.27
C ALA A 51 5.90 -19.07 -2.33
N LEU A 52 5.80 -18.08 -1.43
CA LEU A 52 6.81 -17.01 -1.32
C LEU A 52 8.19 -17.56 -0.90
N ARG A 53 8.25 -18.51 0.05
CA ARG A 53 9.50 -19.14 0.47
C ARG A 53 10.14 -19.92 -0.68
N GLU A 54 9.35 -20.68 -1.40
CA GLU A 54 9.81 -21.42 -2.61
C GLU A 54 10.33 -20.46 -3.68
N LYS A 55 9.55 -19.42 -4.01
CA LYS A 55 9.94 -18.40 -4.99
C LYS A 55 11.22 -17.66 -4.60
N SER A 56 11.42 -17.39 -3.33
CA SER A 56 12.61 -16.69 -2.83
C SER A 56 13.88 -17.53 -3.01
N GLY A 57 13.77 -18.86 -3.11
CA GLY A 57 14.92 -19.77 -3.18
C GLY A 57 15.88 -19.62 -2.00
N GLY A 58 15.34 -19.29 -0.81
CA GLY A 58 16.13 -19.07 0.41
C GLY A 58 16.83 -17.71 0.50
N ARG A 59 16.66 -16.82 -0.47
CA ARG A 59 17.27 -15.48 -0.46
C ARG A 59 16.57 -14.49 0.45
N THR A 60 15.30 -14.73 0.78
CA THR A 60 14.47 -13.88 1.62
C THR A 60 13.87 -14.71 2.75
N GLU A 61 14.06 -14.29 3.99
CA GLU A 61 13.33 -14.83 5.14
C GLU A 61 11.87 -14.34 5.06
N ILE A 62 10.91 -15.28 4.99
CA ILE A 62 9.48 -14.95 4.91
C ILE A 62 8.81 -15.15 6.26
N GLU A 63 8.29 -14.07 6.81
CA GLU A 63 7.47 -14.04 8.04
C GLU A 63 6.04 -13.63 7.71
N THR A 64 5.05 -14.22 8.37
CA THR A 64 3.65 -13.82 8.28
C THR A 64 3.19 -13.17 9.57
N LEU A 65 2.36 -12.14 9.44
CA LEU A 65 1.73 -11.45 10.56
C LEU A 65 0.23 -11.36 10.32
N VAL A 66 -0.57 -11.85 11.27
CA VAL A 66 -2.02 -11.77 11.21
C VAL A 66 -2.51 -10.70 12.18
N GLN A 67 -3.19 -9.69 11.68
CA GLN A 67 -3.83 -8.68 12.51
C GLN A 67 -5.03 -8.08 11.80
N ASP A 68 -6.21 -8.27 12.38
CA ASP A 68 -7.44 -7.61 11.91
C ASP A 68 -7.55 -6.18 12.45
N PHE A 69 -8.07 -5.29 11.64
CA PHE A 69 -8.34 -3.89 12.00
C PHE A 69 -9.79 -3.62 12.39
N GLY A 70 -10.67 -4.63 12.34
CA GLY A 70 -12.12 -4.48 12.61
C GLY A 70 -12.46 -4.15 14.06
N THR A 71 -11.65 -4.62 15.00
CA THR A 71 -11.84 -4.38 16.44
C THR A 71 -10.55 -3.85 17.06
N GLY A 72 -10.58 -2.70 17.70
CA GLY A 72 -9.44 -2.19 18.47
C GLY A 72 -8.44 -1.35 17.70
N PHE A 73 -8.88 -0.59 16.71
CA PHE A 73 -8.00 0.34 15.98
C PHE A 73 -7.20 1.28 16.90
N CYS A 74 -7.76 1.69 18.04
CA CYS A 74 -7.06 2.55 19.02
C CYS A 74 -5.76 1.94 19.57
N GLY A 75 -5.60 0.61 19.52
CA GLY A 75 -4.40 -0.11 19.97
C GLY A 75 -3.32 -0.29 18.88
N ILE A 76 -3.56 0.17 17.66
CA ILE A 76 -2.64 -0.07 16.53
C ILE A 76 -1.23 0.43 16.81
N GLY A 77 -1.07 1.58 17.43
CA GLY A 77 0.26 2.18 17.72
C GLY A 77 1.13 1.34 18.68
N SER A 78 0.54 0.47 19.48
CA SER A 78 1.23 -0.46 20.38
C SER A 78 1.13 -1.93 19.93
N SER A 79 0.63 -2.19 18.74
CA SER A 79 0.46 -3.54 18.23
C SER A 79 1.76 -4.15 17.71
N GLU A 80 1.72 -5.47 17.48
CA GLU A 80 2.81 -6.19 16.82
C GLU A 80 3.09 -5.62 15.43
N LEU A 81 2.07 -5.20 14.69
CA LEU A 81 2.23 -4.57 13.38
C LEU A 81 3.03 -3.27 13.46
N ALA A 82 2.73 -2.40 14.45
CA ALA A 82 3.48 -1.16 14.66
C ALA A 82 4.94 -1.46 15.06
N ARG A 83 5.18 -2.51 15.87
CA ARG A 83 6.52 -2.96 16.20
C ARG A 83 7.28 -3.44 14.97
N LYS A 84 6.63 -4.22 14.07
CA LYS A 84 7.22 -4.66 12.80
C LYS A 84 7.48 -3.47 11.87
N ALA A 85 6.58 -2.48 11.82
CA ALA A 85 6.82 -1.25 11.08
C ALA A 85 8.05 -0.50 11.62
N ALA A 86 8.19 -0.38 12.94
CA ALA A 86 9.35 0.25 13.57
C ALA A 86 10.68 -0.48 13.27
N GLU A 87 10.65 -1.77 12.99
CA GLU A 87 11.83 -2.57 12.65
C GLU A 87 12.17 -2.58 11.15
N SER A 88 11.25 -2.17 10.29
CA SER A 88 11.39 -2.26 8.83
C SER A 88 12.30 -1.16 8.26
N ASP A 89 13.01 -1.50 7.19
CA ASP A 89 13.74 -0.58 6.32
C ASP A 89 12.87 -0.15 5.14
N ILE A 90 11.91 -1.00 4.77
CA ILE A 90 10.95 -0.80 3.70
C ILE A 90 9.55 -0.98 4.28
N LEU A 91 8.71 0.05 4.19
CA LEU A 91 7.32 0.02 4.62
C LEU A 91 6.41 0.22 3.41
N VAL A 92 5.59 -0.79 3.10
CA VAL A 92 4.56 -0.73 2.06
C VAL A 92 3.19 -0.90 2.69
N VAL A 93 2.30 0.08 2.53
CA VAL A 93 0.95 0.02 3.10
C VAL A 93 -0.07 -0.06 1.96
N CYS A 94 -0.47 -1.29 1.61
CA CYS A 94 -1.46 -1.58 0.55
C CYS A 94 -2.89 -1.76 1.09
N TYR A 95 -3.05 -1.87 2.40
CA TYR A 95 -4.36 -2.05 3.00
C TYR A 95 -5.17 -0.76 2.94
N GLY A 96 -6.45 -0.88 2.58
CA GLY A 96 -7.41 0.21 2.57
C GLY A 96 -8.72 -0.26 1.91
N PRO A 97 -9.83 -0.38 2.68
CA PRO A 97 -11.10 -0.83 2.14
C PRO A 97 -11.71 0.23 1.22
N PHE A 98 -12.07 -0.17 0.00
CA PHE A 98 -12.77 0.72 -0.91
C PHE A 98 -14.22 0.95 -0.43
N LEU A 99 -14.62 2.21 -0.34
CA LEU A 99 -15.98 2.63 -0.01
C LEU A 99 -16.59 3.40 -1.17
N GLN A 100 -17.74 2.94 -1.65
CA GLN A 100 -18.51 3.61 -2.71
C GLN A 100 -19.96 3.79 -2.26
N LYS A 101 -20.28 5.01 -1.79
CA LYS A 101 -21.61 5.46 -1.40
C LYS A 101 -21.77 6.94 -1.74
N LYS A 102 -22.98 7.40 -2.05
CA LYS A 102 -23.29 8.83 -2.16
C LYS A 102 -23.24 9.50 -0.78
N LEU A 103 -23.07 10.81 -0.76
CA LEU A 103 -22.96 11.57 0.48
C LEU A 103 -24.20 11.42 1.39
N ASP A 104 -25.39 11.42 0.80
CA ASP A 104 -26.67 11.26 1.49
C ASP A 104 -26.97 9.82 1.96
N GLU A 105 -26.17 8.86 1.54
CA GLU A 105 -26.25 7.45 1.92
C GLU A 105 -25.21 7.06 2.99
N MET A 106 -24.23 7.95 3.26
CA MET A 106 -23.15 7.67 4.20
C MET A 106 -23.60 7.84 5.64
N ASP A 107 -23.20 6.91 6.51
CA ASP A 107 -23.34 7.04 7.95
C ASP A 107 -22.01 7.40 8.65
N ALA A 108 -22.06 7.62 9.96
CA ALA A 108 -20.87 7.95 10.75
C ALA A 108 -19.81 6.83 10.70
N GLY A 109 -20.22 5.58 10.62
CA GLY A 109 -19.32 4.42 10.53
C GLY A 109 -18.52 4.41 9.23
N ASP A 110 -19.13 4.79 8.11
CA ASP A 110 -18.48 4.90 6.82
C ASP A 110 -17.33 5.95 6.85
N TRP A 111 -17.62 7.12 7.44
CA TRP A 111 -16.62 8.18 7.61
C TRP A 111 -15.46 7.77 8.50
N ILE A 112 -15.79 7.18 9.67
CA ILE A 112 -14.78 6.70 10.62
C ILE A 112 -13.93 5.61 9.98
N LYS A 113 -14.57 4.65 9.29
CA LYS A 113 -13.87 3.57 8.62
C LYS A 113 -12.88 4.08 7.57
N ALA A 114 -13.31 5.00 6.70
CA ALA A 114 -12.43 5.58 5.68
C ALA A 114 -11.28 6.36 6.35
N ALA A 115 -11.56 7.21 7.34
CA ALA A 115 -10.55 7.98 8.04
C ALA A 115 -9.51 7.09 8.75
N LEU A 116 -9.98 6.05 9.45
CA LEU A 116 -9.09 5.17 10.21
C LEU A 116 -8.23 4.30 9.31
N HIS A 117 -8.81 3.64 8.31
CA HIS A 117 -8.11 2.63 7.53
C HIS A 117 -7.33 3.22 6.35
N ASP A 118 -7.85 4.25 5.71
CA ASP A 118 -7.26 4.79 4.49
C ASP A 118 -6.35 6.01 4.73
N TYR A 119 -6.39 6.60 5.94
CA TYR A 119 -5.55 7.75 6.29
C TYR A 119 -4.77 7.56 7.59
N ALA A 120 -5.44 7.26 8.72
CA ALA A 120 -4.75 7.16 10.01
C ALA A 120 -3.80 5.96 10.08
N LEU A 121 -4.19 4.79 9.56
CA LEU A 121 -3.36 3.58 9.57
C LEU A 121 -2.01 3.80 8.89
N PRO A 122 -1.93 4.25 7.62
CA PRO A 122 -0.62 4.53 7.01
C PRO A 122 0.19 5.56 7.79
N GLY A 123 -0.45 6.61 8.32
CA GLY A 123 0.22 7.63 9.15
C GLY A 123 0.80 7.07 10.45
N ILE A 124 0.05 6.23 11.17
CA ILE A 124 0.51 5.59 12.41
C ILE A 124 1.71 4.68 12.16
N LEU A 125 1.64 3.83 11.14
CA LEU A 125 2.71 2.89 10.82
C LEU A 125 3.97 3.61 10.32
N LEU A 126 3.80 4.67 9.52
CA LEU A 126 4.89 5.54 9.11
C LEU A 126 5.55 6.21 10.32
N SER A 127 4.76 6.77 11.23
CA SER A 127 5.29 7.39 12.46
C SER A 127 6.06 6.40 13.34
N ALA A 128 5.63 5.13 13.38
CA ALA A 128 6.36 4.08 14.08
C ALA A 128 7.70 3.72 13.40
N ALA A 129 7.74 3.72 12.07
CA ALA A 129 8.93 3.36 11.29
C ALA A 129 10.02 4.44 11.29
N LEU A 130 9.63 5.71 11.22
CA LEU A 130 10.52 6.84 11.02
C LEU A 130 11.70 6.93 12.02
N PRO A 131 11.55 6.74 13.35
CA PRO A 131 12.66 6.91 14.30
C PRO A 131 13.87 6.01 13.98
N LYS A 132 13.63 4.74 13.64
CA LYS A 132 14.71 3.82 13.26
C LYS A 132 15.26 4.08 11.86
N MET A 133 14.40 4.44 10.90
CA MET A 133 14.83 4.85 9.56
C MET A 133 15.76 6.07 9.64
N VAL A 134 15.43 7.07 10.46
CA VAL A 134 16.27 8.26 10.69
C VAL A 134 17.62 7.86 11.31
N ALA A 135 17.62 7.00 12.35
CA ALA A 135 18.84 6.55 12.99
C ALA A 135 19.76 5.76 12.04
N ARG A 136 19.18 4.96 11.14
CA ARG A 136 19.92 4.17 10.13
C ARG A 136 20.32 4.98 8.91
N LYS A 137 19.77 6.18 8.73
CA LYS A 137 19.89 7.01 7.51
C LYS A 137 19.45 6.27 6.25
N PHE A 138 18.42 5.48 6.36
CA PHE A 138 17.82 4.71 5.27
C PHE A 138 16.35 4.41 5.57
N GLY A 139 15.49 4.60 4.57
CA GLY A 139 14.09 4.21 4.60
C GLY A 139 13.46 4.29 3.22
N ARG A 140 12.58 3.33 2.91
CA ARG A 140 11.79 3.30 1.68
C ARG A 140 10.33 3.12 2.05
N ILE A 141 9.49 4.12 1.78
CA ILE A 141 8.08 4.13 2.15
C ILE A 141 7.25 4.21 0.90
N LEU A 142 6.30 3.29 0.75
CA LEU A 142 5.35 3.27 -0.35
C LEU A 142 3.93 3.18 0.20
N LEU A 143 3.13 4.19 -0.10
CA LEU A 143 1.73 4.27 0.26
C LEU A 143 0.84 4.13 -0.98
N PHE A 144 -0.46 3.97 -0.78
CA PHE A 144 -1.43 3.84 -1.85
C PHE A 144 -2.53 4.90 -1.72
N GLY A 145 -2.57 5.80 -2.70
CA GLY A 145 -3.67 6.72 -2.91
C GLY A 145 -4.82 6.08 -3.69
N GLY A 146 -5.61 6.89 -4.32
CA GLY A 146 -6.67 6.47 -5.22
C GLY A 146 -6.60 7.24 -6.54
N THR A 147 -7.15 6.69 -7.60
CA THR A 147 -7.23 7.39 -8.89
C THR A 147 -7.91 8.75 -8.72
N GLY A 148 -7.28 9.77 -9.28
CA GLY A 148 -7.79 11.15 -9.26
C GLY A 148 -7.47 11.93 -7.98
N THR A 149 -7.07 11.30 -6.87
CA THR A 149 -6.88 11.98 -5.58
C THR A 149 -5.74 13.00 -5.54
N ALA A 150 -4.82 12.98 -6.50
CA ALA A 150 -3.77 14.00 -6.61
C ALA A 150 -4.20 15.30 -7.33
N HIS A 151 -5.34 15.30 -8.03
CA HIS A 151 -5.72 16.43 -8.89
C HIS A 151 -7.22 16.73 -8.95
N ARG A 152 -8.06 15.93 -8.29
CA ARG A 152 -9.51 16.13 -8.23
C ARG A 152 -9.94 16.48 -6.83
N THR A 153 -10.96 17.31 -6.74
CA THR A 153 -11.60 17.70 -5.49
C THR A 153 -13.07 17.27 -5.42
N GLU A 154 -13.60 16.70 -6.50
CA GLU A 154 -15.00 16.30 -6.64
C GLU A 154 -15.12 14.80 -6.85
N PHE A 155 -15.86 14.14 -5.94
CA PHE A 155 -16.09 12.70 -5.94
C PHE A 155 -17.54 12.40 -5.60
N PHE A 156 -18.35 11.97 -6.57
CA PHE A 156 -19.79 11.83 -6.43
C PHE A 156 -20.25 10.65 -5.55
N THR A 157 -19.49 9.55 -5.54
CA THR A 157 -19.92 8.29 -4.89
C THR A 157 -18.91 7.72 -3.92
N ASN A 158 -17.86 8.46 -3.57
CA ASN A 158 -16.81 7.95 -2.69
C ASN A 158 -16.04 9.06 -1.96
N ALA A 159 -16.73 10.15 -1.59
CA ALA A 159 -16.11 11.34 -1.02
C ALA A 159 -15.28 11.04 0.24
N ALA A 160 -15.77 10.20 1.17
CA ALA A 160 -15.04 9.84 2.38
C ALA A 160 -13.73 9.09 2.05
N TYR A 161 -13.81 8.07 1.19
CA TYR A 161 -12.63 7.34 0.73
C TYR A 161 -11.65 8.24 -0.02
N ALA A 162 -12.15 9.02 -0.98
CA ALA A 162 -11.32 9.92 -1.77
C ALA A 162 -10.65 11.01 -0.92
N GLY A 163 -11.35 11.57 0.05
CA GLY A 163 -10.78 12.52 1.02
C GLY A 163 -9.64 11.91 1.83
N ALA A 164 -9.84 10.69 2.36
CA ALA A 164 -8.79 9.95 3.08
C ALA A 164 -7.58 9.67 2.17
N LYS A 165 -7.80 9.21 0.94
CA LYS A 165 -6.72 8.92 -0.03
C LYS A 165 -6.02 10.19 -0.56
N THR A 166 -6.72 11.33 -0.61
CA THR A 166 -6.08 12.64 -0.88
C THR A 166 -5.13 13.01 0.25
N GLY A 167 -5.53 12.77 1.51
CA GLY A 167 -4.66 12.97 2.67
C GLY A 167 -3.37 12.15 2.63
N VAL A 168 -3.38 10.96 2.02
CA VAL A 168 -2.15 10.17 1.81
C VAL A 168 -1.12 10.95 0.99
N GLY A 169 -1.54 11.72 -0.02
CA GLY A 169 -0.63 12.59 -0.78
C GLY A 169 0.09 13.60 0.13
N THR A 170 -0.63 14.22 1.07
CA THR A 170 -0.04 15.12 2.05
C THR A 170 0.99 14.42 2.95
N ILE A 171 0.70 13.18 3.41
CA ILE A 171 1.66 12.38 4.17
C ILE A 171 2.93 12.14 3.37
N VAL A 172 2.79 11.76 2.09
CA VAL A 172 3.92 11.46 1.19
C VAL A 172 4.81 12.69 1.00
N GLU A 173 4.24 13.80 0.57
CA GLU A 173 4.99 15.03 0.27
C GLU A 173 5.64 15.62 1.52
N SER A 174 4.93 15.63 2.66
CA SER A 174 5.47 16.09 3.94
C SER A 174 6.62 15.21 4.43
N THR A 175 6.52 13.90 4.27
CA THR A 175 7.57 12.96 4.64
C THR A 175 8.78 13.12 3.74
N ALA A 176 8.57 13.20 2.43
CA ALA A 176 9.62 13.41 1.45
C ALA A 176 10.42 14.68 1.73
N ALA A 177 9.72 15.80 1.97
CA ALA A 177 10.37 17.09 2.25
C ALA A 177 11.16 17.08 3.58
N SER A 178 10.58 16.47 4.63
CA SER A 178 11.16 16.55 5.99
C SER A 178 12.30 15.56 6.21
N TYR A 179 12.28 14.39 5.56
CA TYR A 179 13.15 13.26 5.88
C TYR A 179 14.14 12.86 4.77
N ALA A 180 14.13 13.52 3.60
CA ALA A 180 15.09 13.27 2.53
C ALA A 180 16.56 13.34 3.01
N ARG A 181 16.88 14.30 3.87
CA ARG A 181 18.23 14.46 4.45
C ARG A 181 18.73 13.27 5.25
N PHE A 182 17.84 12.36 5.62
CA PHE A 182 18.17 11.12 6.32
C PHE A 182 18.18 9.90 5.39
N GLY A 183 18.20 10.09 4.07
CA GLY A 183 18.21 9.00 3.10
C GLY A 183 16.87 8.25 3.01
N ILE A 184 15.77 8.87 3.45
CA ILE A 184 14.43 8.29 3.44
C ILE A 184 13.66 8.83 2.24
N THR A 185 13.06 7.91 1.45
CA THR A 185 12.11 8.27 0.40
C THR A 185 10.70 7.82 0.78
N CYS A 186 9.72 8.65 0.42
CA CYS A 186 8.31 8.35 0.59
C CYS A 186 7.57 8.67 -0.71
N ASN A 187 6.88 7.68 -1.27
CA ASN A 187 6.16 7.80 -2.52
C ASN A 187 4.77 7.16 -2.40
N ALA A 188 3.87 7.45 -3.32
CA ALA A 188 2.62 6.73 -3.46
C ALA A 188 2.34 6.33 -4.91
N ILE A 189 1.65 5.19 -5.05
CA ILE A 189 0.99 4.81 -6.31
C ILE A 189 -0.50 5.12 -6.17
N LEU A 190 -1.09 5.69 -7.22
CA LEU A 190 -2.52 5.97 -7.33
C LEU A 190 -3.08 5.05 -8.44
N PRO A 191 -3.41 3.79 -8.10
CA PRO A 191 -3.86 2.83 -9.09
C PRO A 191 -5.28 3.12 -9.54
N GLY A 192 -5.57 2.89 -10.82
CA GLY A 192 -6.92 2.76 -11.33
C GLY A 192 -7.54 1.40 -10.97
N PHE A 193 -8.58 1.02 -11.70
CA PHE A 193 -9.16 -0.31 -11.56
C PHE A 193 -8.10 -1.38 -11.85
N THR A 194 -7.77 -2.15 -10.82
CA THR A 194 -6.72 -3.17 -10.86
C THR A 194 -7.36 -4.55 -10.76
N LYS A 195 -7.01 -5.44 -11.68
CA LYS A 195 -7.50 -6.81 -11.70
C LYS A 195 -6.90 -7.59 -10.52
N THR A 196 -7.79 -8.08 -9.64
CA THR A 196 -7.46 -8.83 -8.44
C THR A 196 -8.58 -9.82 -8.14
N GLN A 197 -8.38 -10.73 -7.19
CA GLN A 197 -9.45 -11.63 -6.73
C GLN A 197 -10.71 -10.89 -6.23
N TYR A 198 -10.61 -9.62 -5.89
CA TYR A 198 -11.74 -8.82 -5.42
C TYR A 198 -12.60 -8.24 -6.54
N THR A 199 -12.09 -8.20 -7.77
CA THR A 199 -12.79 -7.63 -8.94
C THR A 199 -13.36 -8.69 -9.89
N GLU A 200 -13.03 -9.96 -9.73
CA GLU A 200 -13.37 -11.05 -10.66
C GLU A 200 -14.85 -11.04 -11.14
N LYS A 201 -15.79 -10.79 -10.21
CA LYS A 201 -17.24 -10.78 -10.53
C LYS A 201 -17.67 -9.60 -11.39
N ILE A 202 -16.87 -8.55 -11.48
CA ILE A 202 -17.19 -7.31 -12.20
C ILE A 202 -16.11 -6.93 -13.23
N ASP A 203 -15.17 -7.81 -13.52
CA ASP A 203 -14.04 -7.56 -14.41
C ASP A 203 -14.50 -7.00 -15.76
N ALA A 204 -15.48 -7.63 -16.42
CA ALA A 204 -15.98 -7.17 -17.73
C ALA A 204 -16.57 -5.75 -17.67
N VAL A 205 -17.22 -5.39 -16.55
CA VAL A 205 -17.79 -4.04 -16.34
C VAL A 205 -16.68 -3.02 -16.14
N LEU A 206 -15.63 -3.39 -15.39
CA LEU A 206 -14.49 -2.52 -15.15
C LEU A 206 -13.63 -2.36 -16.41
N ASP A 207 -13.40 -3.44 -17.15
CA ASP A 207 -12.66 -3.41 -18.42
C ASP A 207 -13.32 -2.46 -19.43
N ALA A 208 -14.64 -2.51 -19.55
CA ALA A 208 -15.40 -1.64 -20.43
C ALA A 208 -15.30 -0.14 -20.06
N LYS A 209 -15.01 0.18 -18.80
CA LYS A 209 -14.81 1.57 -18.36
C LYS A 209 -13.41 2.10 -18.66
N MET A 210 -12.45 1.22 -18.94
CA MET A 210 -11.07 1.62 -19.14
C MET A 210 -10.82 2.10 -20.57
N PRO A 211 -10.14 3.23 -20.79
CA PRO A 211 -9.83 3.72 -22.14
C PRO A 211 -9.06 2.72 -23.01
N LEU A 212 -8.26 1.85 -22.40
CA LEU A 212 -7.51 0.80 -23.09
C LEU A 212 -8.22 -0.58 -23.07
N GLY A 213 -9.52 -0.62 -22.76
CA GLY A 213 -10.35 -1.82 -22.81
C GLY A 213 -9.99 -2.92 -21.79
N ARG A 214 -9.16 -2.63 -20.81
CA ARG A 214 -8.78 -3.58 -19.76
C ARG A 214 -8.29 -2.89 -18.51
N GLN A 215 -8.48 -3.52 -17.36
CA GLN A 215 -7.94 -3.10 -16.08
C GLN A 215 -6.40 -3.16 -16.06
N ILE A 216 -5.80 -2.56 -15.04
CA ILE A 216 -4.37 -2.68 -14.74
C ILE A 216 -4.12 -4.06 -14.12
N SER A 217 -3.00 -4.71 -14.43
CA SER A 217 -2.58 -5.91 -13.71
C SER A 217 -1.96 -5.53 -12.36
N ALA A 218 -2.13 -6.39 -11.35
CA ALA A 218 -1.46 -6.23 -10.06
C ALA A 218 0.07 -6.26 -10.24
N ASP A 219 0.58 -7.03 -11.21
CA ASP A 219 2.02 -7.09 -11.52
C ASP A 219 2.56 -5.75 -12.05
N SER A 220 1.82 -5.05 -12.92
CA SER A 220 2.23 -3.71 -13.36
C SER A 220 2.33 -2.72 -12.20
N VAL A 221 1.47 -2.87 -11.17
CA VAL A 221 1.54 -2.06 -9.96
C VAL A 221 2.76 -2.46 -9.11
N ALA A 222 3.06 -3.76 -9.03
CA ALA A 222 4.21 -4.27 -8.30
C ALA A 222 5.55 -3.86 -8.97
N ASP A 223 5.64 -3.87 -10.30
CA ASP A 223 6.81 -3.36 -11.05
C ASP A 223 7.05 -1.88 -10.74
N ALA A 224 6.00 -1.06 -10.75
CA ALA A 224 6.08 0.35 -10.39
C ALA A 224 6.48 0.54 -8.91
N ALA A 225 5.98 -0.31 -8.01
CA ALA A 225 6.35 -0.32 -6.61
C ALA A 225 7.85 -0.61 -6.43
N LEU A 226 8.38 -1.64 -7.09
CA LEU A 226 9.81 -1.94 -7.05
C LEU A 226 10.67 -0.82 -7.60
N PHE A 227 10.25 -0.20 -8.72
CA PHE A 227 10.94 0.96 -9.26
C PHE A 227 11.05 2.09 -8.22
N LEU A 228 9.94 2.46 -7.56
CA LEU A 228 9.95 3.52 -6.55
C LEU A 228 10.76 3.14 -5.30
N LEU A 229 10.74 1.88 -4.88
CA LEU A 229 11.49 1.40 -3.72
C LEU A 229 13.01 1.31 -3.97
N LYS A 230 13.42 0.99 -5.20
CA LYS A 230 14.83 0.84 -5.58
C LYS A 230 15.48 2.15 -6.05
N ASN A 231 14.68 3.15 -6.43
CA ASN A 231 15.20 4.40 -6.98
C ASN A 231 15.28 5.49 -5.89
N PRO A 232 16.49 5.83 -5.42
CA PRO A 232 16.66 6.84 -4.37
C PRO A 232 16.33 8.27 -4.83
N ASP A 233 16.27 8.51 -6.13
CA ASP A 233 15.94 9.82 -6.70
C ASP A 233 14.41 10.03 -6.83
N ALA A 234 13.61 8.96 -6.68
CA ALA A 234 12.15 9.04 -6.62
C ALA A 234 11.71 9.33 -5.17
N ASN A 235 11.35 10.58 -4.88
CA ASN A 235 10.92 11.00 -3.55
C ASN A 235 9.82 12.06 -3.64
N GLY A 236 8.71 11.87 -2.93
CA GLY A 236 7.53 12.73 -3.00
C GLY A 236 6.65 12.46 -4.24
N VAL A 237 6.86 11.36 -4.93
CA VAL A 237 6.15 11.03 -6.17
C VAL A 237 4.75 10.49 -5.86
N LEU A 238 3.73 11.07 -6.48
CA LEU A 238 2.37 10.54 -6.54
C LEU A 238 2.17 9.94 -7.94
N LEU A 239 2.54 8.67 -8.10
CA LEU A 239 2.56 7.99 -9.39
C LEU A 239 1.15 7.54 -9.78
N ARG A 240 0.55 8.22 -10.72
CA ARG A 240 -0.71 7.80 -11.31
C ARG A 240 -0.49 6.62 -12.26
N LEU A 241 -1.16 5.50 -11.97
CA LEU A 241 -1.10 4.28 -12.77
C LEU A 241 -2.53 3.79 -13.02
N ASP A 242 -3.20 4.32 -14.05
CA ASP A 242 -4.63 4.13 -14.28
C ASP A 242 -5.02 3.98 -15.75
N ARG A 243 -4.08 3.78 -16.65
CA ARG A 243 -4.29 3.65 -18.11
C ARG A 243 -5.07 4.82 -18.72
N GLY A 244 -4.93 6.02 -18.16
CA GLY A 244 -5.65 7.20 -18.62
C GLY A 244 -7.11 7.24 -18.19
N TRP A 245 -7.57 6.30 -17.34
CA TRP A 245 -8.92 6.33 -16.84
C TRP A 245 -9.18 7.57 -15.98
N SER A 246 -10.32 8.18 -16.21
CA SER A 246 -10.81 9.29 -15.41
C SER A 246 -12.31 9.07 -15.21
N PRO A 247 -12.83 9.20 -13.99
CA PRO A 247 -14.27 9.15 -13.79
C PRO A 247 -14.93 10.18 -14.71
N ALA A 248 -15.90 9.74 -15.52
CA ALA A 248 -16.74 10.65 -16.28
C ALA A 248 -17.63 11.43 -15.29
N PHE A 249 -17.90 12.70 -15.61
CA PHE A 249 -18.90 13.50 -14.92
C PHE A 249 -20.30 13.03 -15.30
#